data_fa7f14fa36f41dc83946e8e874321347
#
_entry.id   fa7f14fa36f41dc83946e8e874321347
#
_cell.length_a   1.000
_cell.length_b   1.000
_cell.length_c   1.000
_cell.angle_alpha   90.00
_cell.angle_beta   90.00
_cell.angle_gamma   90.00
#
_symmetry.space_group_name_H-M   'P 1'
#
loop_
_entity.id
_entity.type
_entity.pdbx_description
1 polymer ?
#
loop_
_entity_poly.entity_id
_entity_poly.type
_entity_poly.pdbx_seq_one_letter_code
_entity_poly.pdbx_strand_id
1 'polypeptide(L)'
;MKKTVSMLIAMVLTMAAGPVLAGTFGVHAPMVRMVPPGQTVSAAFMILHNHGMKERTVIAAHSDVADAVELHNHIMEDGMMKMRRVDAIVVPGHAEVALKPGGLHIMLIGLNRNLEVGKKVTLELEFADGERLSFKAPVQMVFQEHDHTTHEH
;
A
#
# COMPACT_ATOMS: atom_id res chain seq x y z
N MET A 1 10.02 62.70 39.70
CA MET A 1 10.58 61.36 39.44
C MET A 1 9.44 60.49 38.90
N LYS A 2 9.34 60.32 37.61
CA LYS A 2 8.30 59.52 36.97
C LYS A 2 8.92 58.17 36.57
N LYS A 3 8.50 57.07 37.22
CA LYS A 3 8.92 55.71 36.87
C LYS A 3 7.96 55.20 35.78
N THR A 4 8.43 55.13 34.56
CA THR A 4 7.72 54.46 33.46
C THR A 4 7.98 52.98 33.56
N VAL A 5 6.93 52.23 33.91
CA VAL A 5 6.89 50.77 33.88
C VAL A 5 6.61 50.34 32.43
N SER A 6 7.65 49.81 31.79
CA SER A 6 7.55 49.25 30.46
C SER A 6 6.99 47.84 30.58
N MET A 7 5.74 47.65 30.21
CA MET A 7 5.05 46.36 30.21
C MET A 7 5.37 45.65 28.90
N LEU A 8 6.32 44.72 28.95
CA LEU A 8 6.63 43.78 27.86
C LEU A 8 5.51 42.74 27.78
N ILE A 9 4.63 42.92 26.83
CA ILE A 9 3.66 41.88 26.46
C ILE A 9 4.40 40.80 25.65
N ALA A 10 4.70 39.68 26.28
CA ALA A 10 5.19 38.49 25.64
C ALA A 10 4.01 37.84 24.90
N MET A 11 3.97 37.99 23.58
CA MET A 11 3.04 37.33 22.70
C MET A 11 3.45 35.87 22.60
N VAL A 12 2.81 35.03 23.40
CA VAL A 12 2.95 33.56 23.29
C VAL A 12 2.22 33.11 22.04
N LEU A 13 3.01 32.83 21.00
CA LEU A 13 2.52 32.19 19.77
C LEU A 13 2.24 30.72 20.11
N THR A 14 1.01 30.42 20.49
CA THR A 14 0.54 29.03 20.63
C THR A 14 0.45 28.42 19.24
N MET A 15 1.46 27.65 18.84
CA MET A 15 1.35 26.72 17.75
C MET A 15 0.30 25.68 18.11
N ALA A 16 -0.90 25.83 17.57
CA ALA A 16 -1.89 24.78 17.58
C ALA A 16 -1.36 23.64 16.70
N ALA A 17 -0.73 22.65 17.32
CA ALA A 17 -0.52 21.37 16.67
C ALA A 17 -1.91 20.77 16.46
N GLY A 18 -2.41 20.88 15.23
CA GLY A 18 -3.62 20.19 14.83
C GLY A 18 -3.44 18.69 15.05
N PRO A 19 -4.51 17.95 15.33
CA PRO A 19 -4.43 16.50 15.50
C PRO A 19 -3.84 15.89 14.24
N VAL A 20 -2.67 15.30 14.38
CA VAL A 20 -2.12 14.40 13.36
C VAL A 20 -3.09 13.23 13.32
N LEU A 21 -3.95 13.17 12.32
CA LEU A 21 -4.81 12.03 12.02
C LEU A 21 -3.94 10.86 11.49
N ALA A 22 -3.01 10.41 12.31
CA ALA A 22 -2.34 9.15 12.12
C ALA A 22 -3.34 8.06 12.56
N GLY A 23 -3.90 7.31 11.60
CA GLY A 23 -4.62 6.11 11.92
C GLY A 23 -5.99 5.89 11.26
N THR A 24 -6.38 6.69 10.27
CA THR A 24 -7.64 6.42 9.54
C THR A 24 -7.49 5.41 8.40
N PHE A 25 -6.27 5.03 8.04
CA PHE A 25 -6.02 4.05 6.98
C PHE A 25 -4.94 3.05 7.43
N GLY A 26 -5.25 1.77 7.34
CA GLY A 26 -4.38 0.68 7.75
C GLY A 26 -3.98 -0.22 6.57
N VAL A 27 -2.77 -0.76 6.65
CA VAL A 27 -2.31 -1.85 5.81
C VAL A 27 -2.09 -3.06 6.71
N HIS A 28 -2.83 -4.13 6.46
CA HIS A 28 -2.77 -5.36 7.23
C HIS A 28 -2.15 -6.50 6.45
N ALA A 29 -1.38 -7.34 7.13
CA ALA A 29 -0.71 -8.52 6.56
C ALA A 29 -0.01 -8.25 5.22
N PRO A 30 0.79 -7.17 5.09
CA PRO A 30 1.51 -6.92 3.85
C PRO A 30 2.56 -8.01 3.62
N MET A 31 2.70 -8.44 2.38
CA MET A 31 3.73 -9.40 1.97
C MET A 31 4.18 -9.14 0.53
N VAL A 32 5.42 -9.50 0.24
CA VAL A 32 5.96 -9.53 -1.12
C VAL A 32 6.25 -10.99 -1.47
N ARG A 33 5.80 -11.42 -2.63
CA ARG A 33 6.02 -12.79 -3.09
C ARG A 33 7.50 -13.01 -3.41
N MET A 34 8.09 -14.03 -2.80
CA MET A 34 9.41 -14.51 -3.15
C MET A 34 9.42 -15.05 -4.59
N VAL A 35 10.42 -14.71 -5.35
CA VAL A 35 10.65 -15.24 -6.68
C VAL A 35 12.09 -15.77 -6.78
N PRO A 36 12.35 -16.80 -7.62
CA PRO A 36 13.70 -17.33 -7.81
C PRO A 36 14.68 -16.26 -8.29
N PRO A 37 15.96 -16.39 -7.95
CA PRO A 37 17.00 -15.52 -8.49
C PRO A 37 16.96 -15.47 -10.02
N GLY A 38 17.10 -14.26 -10.59
CA GLY A 38 17.04 -14.03 -12.03
C GLY A 38 15.64 -13.69 -12.56
N GLN A 39 14.58 -13.88 -11.79
CA GLN A 39 13.28 -13.32 -12.11
C GLN A 39 13.23 -11.84 -11.73
N THR A 40 12.70 -11.03 -12.63
CA THR A 40 12.66 -9.57 -12.50
C THR A 40 11.30 -9.01 -12.16
N VAL A 41 10.30 -9.88 -11.93
CA VAL A 41 8.92 -9.49 -11.64
C VAL A 41 8.41 -10.23 -10.41
N SER A 42 7.81 -9.48 -9.48
CA SER A 42 7.12 -10.01 -8.31
C SER A 42 5.80 -9.27 -8.08
N ALA A 43 5.11 -9.64 -7.01
CA ALA A 43 3.85 -9.00 -6.60
C ALA A 43 3.80 -8.83 -5.09
N ALA A 44 3.09 -7.78 -4.66
CA ALA A 44 2.78 -7.57 -3.26
C ALA A 44 1.27 -7.69 -3.02
N PHE A 45 0.95 -8.24 -1.86
CA PHE A 45 -0.42 -8.51 -1.41
C PHE A 45 -0.62 -7.94 0.00
N MET A 46 -1.82 -7.51 0.31
CA MET A 46 -2.16 -6.91 1.59
C MET A 46 -3.67 -6.69 1.71
N ILE A 47 -4.13 -6.34 2.89
CA ILE A 47 -5.48 -5.85 3.10
C ILE A 47 -5.39 -4.36 3.38
N LEU A 48 -6.08 -3.55 2.59
CA LEU A 48 -6.23 -2.12 2.79
C LEU A 48 -7.51 -1.87 3.60
N HIS A 49 -7.38 -1.21 4.73
CA HIS A 49 -8.51 -0.92 5.60
C HIS A 49 -8.67 0.60 5.78
N ASN A 50 -9.81 1.12 5.39
CA ASN A 50 -10.16 2.51 5.60
C ASN A 50 -11.07 2.64 6.83
N HIS A 51 -10.49 3.09 7.94
CA HIS A 51 -11.22 3.33 9.20
C HIS A 51 -11.97 4.67 9.20
N GLY A 52 -11.70 5.53 8.21
CA GLY A 52 -12.35 6.83 8.07
C GLY A 52 -13.72 6.73 7.42
N MET A 53 -14.47 7.80 7.50
CA MET A 53 -15.82 7.88 6.90
C MET A 53 -15.79 8.14 5.40
N LYS A 54 -14.73 8.82 4.91
CA LYS A 54 -14.58 9.19 3.51
C LYS A 54 -13.82 8.10 2.75
N GLU A 55 -14.21 7.90 1.51
CA GLU A 55 -13.48 7.08 0.55
C GLU A 55 -12.02 7.54 0.42
N ARG A 56 -11.10 6.57 0.30
CA ARG A 56 -9.69 6.80 0.00
C ARG A 56 -9.32 6.07 -1.30
N THR A 57 -8.62 6.75 -2.17
CA THR A 57 -8.24 6.20 -3.48
C THR A 57 -6.73 6.14 -3.59
N VAL A 58 -6.19 4.91 -3.76
CA VAL A 58 -4.78 4.68 -4.06
C VAL A 58 -4.59 4.83 -5.56
N ILE A 59 -3.71 5.74 -5.98
CA ILE A 59 -3.45 6.03 -7.40
C ILE A 59 -2.08 5.55 -7.87
N ALA A 60 -1.16 5.26 -6.96
CA ALA A 60 0.16 4.74 -7.28
C ALA A 60 0.75 3.99 -6.09
N ALA A 61 1.74 3.17 -6.37
CA ALA A 61 2.60 2.55 -5.37
C ALA A 61 4.06 2.70 -5.79
N HIS A 62 4.96 2.73 -4.81
CA HIS A 62 6.40 2.90 -5.02
C HIS A 62 7.19 1.92 -4.17
N SER A 63 8.37 1.56 -4.63
CA SER A 63 9.35 0.75 -3.90
C SER A 63 10.74 0.97 -4.47
N ASP A 64 11.76 0.85 -3.63
CA ASP A 64 13.18 0.94 -4.03
C ASP A 64 13.73 -0.38 -4.61
N VAL A 65 12.94 -1.47 -4.54
CA VAL A 65 13.38 -2.79 -5.02
C VAL A 65 13.05 -3.06 -6.49
N ALA A 66 12.31 -2.17 -7.16
CA ALA A 66 11.84 -2.34 -8.52
C ALA A 66 11.93 -1.04 -9.31
N ASP A 67 12.17 -1.15 -10.61
CA ASP A 67 12.23 0.01 -11.51
C ASP A 67 10.85 0.63 -11.75
N ALA A 68 9.81 -0.20 -11.76
CA ALA A 68 8.43 0.23 -11.88
C ALA A 68 7.53 -0.53 -10.90
N VAL A 69 6.55 0.17 -10.35
CA VAL A 69 5.55 -0.40 -9.45
C VAL A 69 4.17 0.01 -9.98
N GLU A 70 3.31 -0.97 -10.20
CA GLU A 70 2.01 -0.75 -10.85
C GLU A 70 0.88 -1.43 -10.08
N LEU A 71 -0.32 -0.84 -10.17
CA LEU A 71 -1.54 -1.43 -9.66
C LEU A 71 -2.14 -2.33 -10.74
N HIS A 72 -2.44 -3.59 -10.43
CA HIS A 72 -2.99 -4.57 -11.35
C HIS A 72 -4.20 -5.28 -10.77
N ASN A 73 -5.03 -5.81 -11.65
CA ASN A 73 -6.14 -6.69 -11.30
C ASN A 73 -6.22 -7.86 -12.29
N HIS A 74 -6.73 -8.98 -11.82
CA HIS A 74 -7.18 -10.06 -12.67
C HIS A 74 -8.67 -9.85 -12.99
N ILE A 75 -8.98 -9.79 -14.26
CA ILE A 75 -10.36 -9.68 -14.74
C ILE A 75 -10.69 -10.84 -15.66
N MET A 76 -11.95 -11.23 -15.68
CA MET A 76 -12.47 -12.21 -16.64
C MET A 76 -12.81 -11.48 -17.94
N GLU A 77 -12.16 -11.87 -19.01
CA GLU A 77 -12.37 -11.31 -20.35
C GLU A 77 -12.40 -12.44 -21.37
N ASP A 78 -13.51 -12.56 -22.11
CA ASP A 78 -13.74 -13.64 -23.08
C ASP A 78 -13.57 -15.06 -22.50
N GLY A 79 -14.01 -15.28 -21.25
CA GLY A 79 -13.88 -16.56 -20.56
C GLY A 79 -12.48 -16.89 -20.05
N MET A 80 -11.54 -15.98 -20.14
CA MET A 80 -10.17 -16.14 -19.66
C MET A 80 -9.82 -15.10 -18.61
N MET A 81 -9.08 -15.51 -17.58
CA MET A 81 -8.49 -14.58 -16.60
C MET A 81 -7.33 -13.85 -17.24
N LYS A 82 -7.42 -12.52 -17.30
CA LYS A 82 -6.35 -11.66 -17.81
C LYS A 82 -5.93 -10.66 -16.75
N MET A 83 -4.63 -10.45 -16.64
CA MET A 83 -4.07 -9.41 -15.80
C MET A 83 -4.13 -8.07 -16.54
N ARG A 84 -4.65 -7.04 -15.87
CA ARG A 84 -4.75 -5.68 -16.40
C ARG A 84 -4.25 -4.68 -15.39
N ARG A 85 -3.49 -3.69 -15.87
CA ARG A 85 -3.17 -2.51 -15.08
C ARG A 85 -4.46 -1.74 -14.79
N VAL A 86 -4.57 -1.23 -13.56
CA VAL A 86 -5.65 -0.33 -13.14
C VAL A 86 -5.06 1.00 -12.70
N ASP A 87 -5.80 2.08 -12.93
CA ASP A 87 -5.32 3.43 -12.60
C ASP A 87 -5.51 3.77 -11.12
N ALA A 88 -6.39 3.07 -10.43
CA ALA A 88 -6.70 3.34 -9.04
C ALA A 88 -7.31 2.13 -8.33
N ILE A 89 -7.14 2.11 -7.01
CA ILE A 89 -7.85 1.20 -6.10
C ILE A 89 -8.65 2.07 -5.13
N VAL A 90 -9.96 1.95 -5.19
CA VAL A 90 -10.89 2.68 -4.33
C VAL A 90 -11.16 1.86 -3.08
N VAL A 91 -10.96 2.48 -1.90
CA VAL A 91 -11.28 1.90 -0.60
C VAL A 91 -12.37 2.75 0.05
N PRO A 92 -13.62 2.30 0.02
CA PRO A 92 -14.74 3.03 0.61
C PRO A 92 -14.53 3.29 2.11
N GLY A 93 -15.23 4.29 2.67
CA GLY A 93 -15.22 4.54 4.10
C GLY A 93 -15.70 3.32 4.88
N HIS A 94 -15.05 3.02 6.00
CA HIS A 94 -15.32 1.86 6.87
C HIS A 94 -15.30 0.50 6.16
N ALA A 95 -14.47 0.38 5.10
CA ALA A 95 -14.38 -0.84 4.29
C ALA A 95 -12.93 -1.35 4.18
N GLU A 96 -12.85 -2.61 3.80
CA GLU A 96 -11.59 -3.29 3.46
C GLU A 96 -11.56 -3.65 1.98
N VAL A 97 -10.38 -3.57 1.39
CA VAL A 97 -10.10 -4.09 0.04
C VAL A 97 -8.90 -5.03 0.14
N ALA A 98 -9.10 -6.28 -0.25
CA ALA A 98 -8.05 -7.28 -0.26
C ALA A 98 -7.29 -7.27 -1.58
N LEU A 99 -5.96 -7.10 -1.50
CA LEU A 99 -5.04 -7.38 -2.59
C LEU A 99 -4.50 -8.79 -2.39
N LYS A 100 -4.85 -9.69 -3.31
CA LYS A 100 -4.58 -11.14 -3.18
C LYS A 100 -4.27 -11.77 -4.54
N PRO A 101 -3.60 -12.94 -4.54
CA PRO A 101 -3.41 -13.71 -5.77
C PRO A 101 -4.77 -13.94 -6.49
N GLY A 102 -4.78 -13.73 -7.81
CA GLY A 102 -5.99 -13.85 -8.61
C GLY A 102 -6.95 -12.66 -8.57
N GLY A 103 -6.62 -11.60 -7.84
CA GLY A 103 -7.38 -10.36 -7.76
C GLY A 103 -6.51 -9.13 -7.91
N LEU A 104 -6.86 -8.05 -7.21
CA LEU A 104 -6.03 -6.85 -7.12
C LEU A 104 -4.68 -7.18 -6.51
N HIS A 105 -3.62 -6.54 -6.99
CA HIS A 105 -2.27 -6.67 -6.46
C HIS A 105 -1.37 -5.51 -6.91
N ILE A 106 -0.24 -5.37 -6.25
CA ILE A 106 0.81 -4.43 -6.65
C ILE A 106 1.89 -5.23 -7.37
N MET A 107 2.16 -4.89 -8.64
CA MET A 107 3.24 -5.48 -9.43
C MET A 107 4.54 -4.75 -9.18
N LEU A 108 5.60 -5.51 -8.91
CA LEU A 108 6.98 -5.05 -8.83
C LEU A 108 7.71 -5.49 -10.11
N ILE A 109 8.06 -4.55 -10.97
CA ILE A 109 8.62 -4.80 -12.30
C ILE A 109 10.04 -4.27 -12.36
N GLY A 110 10.97 -5.07 -12.88
CA GLY A 110 12.37 -4.72 -12.92
C GLY A 110 13.02 -4.76 -11.54
N LEU A 111 12.94 -5.92 -10.87
CA LEU A 111 13.60 -6.11 -9.58
C LEU A 111 15.11 -5.86 -9.72
N ASN A 112 15.64 -4.97 -8.90
CA ASN A 112 17.04 -4.57 -8.89
C ASN A 112 17.91 -5.39 -7.91
N ARG A 113 17.28 -6.29 -7.15
CA ARG A 113 17.94 -7.21 -6.21
C ARG A 113 17.10 -8.46 -6.00
N ASN A 114 17.75 -9.53 -5.52
CA ASN A 114 17.05 -10.76 -5.14
C ASN A 114 16.15 -10.52 -3.92
N LEU A 115 14.97 -11.13 -3.94
CA LEU A 115 14.04 -11.13 -2.81
C LEU A 115 14.28 -12.38 -1.97
N GLU A 116 14.72 -12.19 -0.73
CA GLU A 116 15.01 -13.28 0.21
C GLU A 116 13.89 -13.38 1.24
N VAL A 117 13.42 -14.61 1.50
CA VAL A 117 12.40 -14.89 2.52
C VAL A 117 12.84 -14.36 3.88
N GLY A 118 11.93 -13.67 4.57
CA GLY A 118 12.17 -13.04 5.87
C GLY A 118 12.77 -11.64 5.82
N LYS A 119 13.32 -11.20 4.68
CA LYS A 119 13.72 -9.81 4.48
C LYS A 119 12.48 -8.94 4.28
N LYS A 120 12.59 -7.67 4.62
CA LYS A 120 11.49 -6.70 4.47
C LYS A 120 11.78 -5.76 3.32
N VAL A 121 10.74 -5.50 2.53
CA VAL A 121 10.72 -4.54 1.43
C VAL A 121 9.92 -3.32 1.87
N THR A 122 10.42 -2.13 1.61
CA THR A 122 9.66 -0.89 1.82
C THR A 122 8.75 -0.65 0.63
N LEU A 123 7.46 -0.49 0.91
CA LEU A 123 6.43 -0.10 -0.03
C LEU A 123 5.82 1.23 0.41
N GLU A 124 5.41 2.03 -0.54
CA GLU A 124 4.71 3.28 -0.30
C GLU A 124 3.48 3.35 -1.20
N LEU A 125 2.32 3.67 -0.62
CA LEU A 125 1.09 3.97 -1.35
C LEU A 125 0.94 5.47 -1.48
N GLU A 126 0.54 5.92 -2.65
CA GLU A 126 0.18 7.31 -2.93
C GLU A 126 -1.32 7.41 -3.15
N PHE A 127 -1.95 8.33 -2.44
CA PHE A 127 -3.38 8.58 -2.50
C PHE A 127 -3.71 9.75 -3.43
N ALA A 128 -4.95 9.79 -3.93
CA ALA A 128 -5.42 10.84 -4.83
C ALA A 128 -5.36 12.26 -4.23
N ASP A 129 -5.37 12.40 -2.90
CA ASP A 129 -5.20 13.66 -2.19
C ASP A 129 -3.73 14.10 -2.02
N GLY A 130 -2.78 13.31 -2.53
CA GLY A 130 -1.34 13.55 -2.43
C GLY A 130 -0.69 13.01 -1.15
N GLU A 131 -1.45 12.45 -0.23
CA GLU A 131 -0.92 11.78 0.96
C GLU A 131 -0.18 10.51 0.56
N ARG A 132 0.87 10.15 1.32
CA ARG A 132 1.65 8.93 1.13
C ARG A 132 1.74 8.14 2.41
N LEU A 133 1.63 6.81 2.28
CA LEU A 133 1.74 5.87 3.38
C LEU A 133 2.84 4.85 3.08
N SER A 134 3.91 4.90 3.88
CA SER A 134 5.05 3.99 3.76
C SER A 134 4.96 2.89 4.82
N PHE A 135 5.26 1.66 4.44
CA PHE A 135 5.26 0.49 5.33
C PHE A 135 6.25 -0.56 4.86
N LYS A 136 6.51 -1.55 5.70
CA LYS A 136 7.41 -2.66 5.41
C LYS A 136 6.61 -3.95 5.22
N ALA A 137 6.91 -4.66 4.12
CA ALA A 137 6.31 -5.94 3.78
C ALA A 137 7.37 -7.05 3.79
N PRO A 138 7.20 -8.10 4.58
CA PRO A 138 8.12 -9.24 4.55
C PRO A 138 8.01 -10.00 3.24
N VAL A 139 9.14 -10.50 2.76
CA VAL A 139 9.18 -11.43 1.62
C VAL A 139 8.78 -12.81 2.11
N GLN A 140 7.79 -13.40 1.46
CA GLN A 140 7.24 -14.72 1.81
C GLN A 140 7.02 -15.58 0.57
N MET A 141 7.02 -16.90 0.76
CA MET A 141 6.54 -17.85 -0.24
C MET A 141 5.02 -17.75 -0.29
N VAL A 142 4.47 -17.49 -1.48
CA VAL A 142 3.03 -17.49 -1.73
C VAL A 142 2.72 -18.69 -2.61
N PHE A 143 2.04 -19.67 -2.04
CA PHE A 143 1.54 -20.81 -2.80
C PHE A 143 0.19 -20.41 -3.42
N GLN A 144 0.05 -20.60 -4.72
CA GLN A 144 -1.27 -20.57 -5.35
C GLN A 144 -1.92 -21.91 -4.98
N GLU A 145 -3.00 -21.86 -4.23
CA GLU A 145 -3.89 -23.00 -4.11
C GLU A 145 -4.51 -23.24 -5.49
N HIS A 146 -3.97 -24.22 -6.22
CA HIS A 146 -4.70 -24.80 -7.32
C HIS A 146 -5.77 -25.69 -6.69
N ASP A 147 -7.00 -25.22 -6.72
CA ASP A 147 -8.17 -26.04 -6.43
C ASP A 147 -8.20 -27.19 -7.45
N HIS A 148 -7.53 -28.28 -7.10
CA HIS A 148 -7.74 -29.56 -7.75
C HIS A 148 -9.07 -30.10 -7.24
N THR A 149 -10.17 -29.64 -7.78
CA THR A 149 -11.40 -30.41 -7.76
C THR A 149 -11.16 -31.64 -8.63
N THR A 150 -10.67 -32.71 -8.00
CA THR A 150 -10.72 -34.05 -8.55
C THR A 150 -12.17 -34.41 -8.68
N HIS A 151 -12.69 -34.32 -9.89
CA HIS A 151 -13.88 -35.07 -10.27
C HIS A 151 -13.46 -36.55 -10.37
N GLU A 152 -13.66 -37.28 -9.29
CA GLU A 152 -13.73 -38.74 -9.36
C GLU A 152 -15.05 -39.12 -10.03
N HIS A 153 -14.92 -39.85 -11.11
CA HIS A 153 -16.01 -40.62 -11.71
C HIS A 153 -16.07 -42.00 -11.06
#